data_e32cc77aa972b29a01ed4c815ed37c5e
#
_entry.id   e32cc77aa972b29a01ed4c815ed37c5e
#
_cell.length_a   1.000
_cell.length_b   1.000
_cell.length_c   1.000
_cell.angle_alpha   90.00
_cell.angle_beta   90.00
_cell.angle_gamma   90.00
#
_symmetry.space_group_name_H-M   'P 1'
#
loop_
_entity.id
_entity.type
_entity.pdbx_description
1 polymer ?
#
loop_
_entity_poly.entity_id
_entity_poly.type
_entity_poly.pdbx_seq_one_letter_code
_entity_poly.pdbx_strand_id
1 'polypeptide(L)'
;MSITIRPATPADIDTLVAGNVAMAFEAEHKHLDPEIVQRGVRAVFEDPSRGRYFVAEVGGNVVGQAMYTYEWSDWRNGNFWWLQSVYVAPVARRTGVFRAIYGYLERLAEADPGVCGLRLYVERINERAQQTYRSCGMVDAGYVVMEVDMSGAVKSAKGE
;
A
#
# COMPACT_ATOMS: atom_id res chain seq x y z
N MET A 1 20.37 9.21 6.89
CA MET A 1 19.41 9.02 8.00
C MET A 1 18.93 7.58 8.00
N SER A 2 18.76 7.02 9.18
CA SER A 2 18.28 5.64 9.32
C SER A 2 16.77 5.57 9.11
N ILE A 3 16.33 4.65 8.24
CA ILE A 3 14.92 4.35 8.00
C ILE A 3 14.59 3.07 8.76
N THR A 4 13.63 3.12 9.65
CA THR A 4 13.15 1.95 10.39
C THR A 4 11.77 1.55 9.89
N ILE A 5 11.59 0.29 9.52
CA ILE A 5 10.29 -0.26 9.14
C ILE A 5 9.76 -1.10 10.30
N ARG A 6 8.52 -0.89 10.66
CA ARG A 6 7.84 -1.67 11.69
C ARG A 6 6.37 -1.93 11.33
N PRO A 7 5.75 -2.95 11.91
CA PRO A 7 4.30 -3.07 11.87
C PRO A 7 3.65 -1.82 12.45
N ALA A 8 2.57 -1.36 11.84
CA ALA A 8 1.77 -0.28 12.39
C ALA A 8 0.99 -0.76 13.62
N THR A 9 0.67 0.17 14.50
CA THR A 9 -0.14 -0.04 15.69
C THR A 9 -1.40 0.82 15.63
N PRO A 10 -2.41 0.61 16.48
CA PRO A 10 -3.58 1.47 16.53
C PRO A 10 -3.27 2.96 16.76
N ALA A 11 -2.12 3.29 17.37
CA ALA A 11 -1.66 4.67 17.53
C ALA A 11 -1.32 5.35 16.20
N ASP A 12 -1.08 4.58 15.13
CA ASP A 12 -0.75 5.09 13.80
C ASP A 12 -2.01 5.38 12.94
N ILE A 13 -3.21 5.03 13.41
CA ILE A 13 -4.44 5.07 12.58
C ILE A 13 -4.64 6.44 11.93
N ASP A 14 -4.54 7.52 12.69
CA ASP A 14 -4.77 8.86 12.14
C ASP A 14 -3.76 9.23 11.06
N THR A 15 -2.50 8.84 11.24
CA THR A 15 -1.44 9.02 10.24
C THR A 15 -1.71 8.20 8.98
N LEU A 16 -2.14 6.95 9.12
CA LEU A 16 -2.50 6.07 8.01
C LEU A 16 -3.68 6.62 7.22
N VAL A 17 -4.70 7.13 7.91
CA VAL A 17 -5.87 7.76 7.28
C VAL A 17 -5.43 8.98 6.47
N ALA A 18 -4.64 9.87 7.06
CA ALA A 18 -4.13 11.06 6.37
C ALA A 18 -3.31 10.68 5.14
N GLY A 19 -2.45 9.66 5.24
CA GLY A 19 -1.67 9.16 4.12
C GLY A 19 -2.53 8.61 2.98
N ASN A 20 -3.57 7.84 3.29
CA ASN A 20 -4.50 7.30 2.30
C ASN A 20 -5.27 8.40 1.57
N VAL A 21 -5.78 9.38 2.31
CA VAL A 21 -6.51 10.53 1.73
C VAL A 21 -5.59 11.34 0.81
N ALA A 22 -4.37 11.63 1.26
CA ALA A 22 -3.39 12.36 0.48
C ALA A 22 -2.98 11.59 -0.79
N MET A 23 -2.71 10.31 -0.67
CA MET A 23 -2.33 9.46 -1.80
C MET A 23 -3.41 9.41 -2.87
N ALA A 24 -4.66 9.18 -2.47
CA ALA A 24 -5.78 9.10 -3.41
C ALA A 24 -5.96 10.40 -4.19
N PHE A 25 -5.80 11.53 -3.54
CA PHE A 25 -5.89 12.83 -4.19
C PHE A 25 -4.70 13.11 -5.10
N GLU A 26 -3.47 12.90 -4.61
CA GLU A 26 -2.24 13.21 -5.34
C GLU A 26 -2.03 12.29 -6.56
N ALA A 27 -2.24 10.98 -6.39
CA ALA A 27 -1.93 9.99 -7.42
C ALA A 27 -3.09 9.75 -8.39
N GLU A 28 -4.33 9.76 -7.90
CA GLU A 28 -5.47 9.30 -8.67
C GLU A 28 -6.58 10.36 -8.84
N HIS A 29 -6.39 11.57 -8.31
CA HIS A 29 -7.38 12.64 -8.30
C HIS A 29 -8.75 12.20 -7.76
N LYS A 30 -8.72 11.41 -6.68
CA LYS A 30 -9.90 10.90 -5.99
C LYS A 30 -10.04 11.53 -4.62
N HIS A 31 -11.27 11.90 -4.28
CA HIS A 31 -11.62 12.36 -2.93
C HIS A 31 -12.18 11.19 -2.13
N LEU A 32 -11.54 10.89 -1.00
CA LEU A 32 -12.01 9.90 -0.05
C LEU A 32 -12.72 10.59 1.11
N ASP A 33 -13.78 9.96 1.62
CA ASP A 33 -14.41 10.35 2.86
C ASP A 33 -13.54 9.92 4.04
N PRO A 34 -12.97 10.84 4.83
CA PRO A 34 -12.07 10.49 5.92
C PRO A 34 -12.72 9.58 6.98
N GLU A 35 -14.02 9.69 7.22
CA GLU A 35 -14.72 8.84 8.19
C GLU A 35 -14.81 7.39 7.71
N ILE A 36 -15.06 7.19 6.42
CA ILE A 36 -15.07 5.85 5.81
C ILE A 36 -13.67 5.26 5.86
N VAL A 37 -12.65 6.04 5.48
CA VAL A 37 -11.25 5.59 5.52
C VAL A 37 -10.83 5.24 6.94
N GLN A 38 -11.19 6.04 7.93
CA GLN A 38 -10.87 5.78 9.33
C GLN A 38 -11.46 4.44 9.80
N ARG A 39 -12.73 4.17 9.49
CA ARG A 39 -13.36 2.88 9.81
C ARG A 39 -12.68 1.73 9.09
N GLY A 40 -12.32 1.92 7.82
CA GLY A 40 -11.64 0.91 7.01
C GLY A 40 -10.23 0.59 7.54
N VAL A 41 -9.46 1.60 7.90
CA VAL A 41 -8.12 1.41 8.51
C VAL A 41 -8.23 0.71 9.87
N ARG A 42 -9.16 1.15 10.73
CA ARG A 42 -9.38 0.53 12.04
C ARG A 42 -9.75 -0.95 11.91
N ALA A 43 -10.60 -1.27 10.93
CA ALA A 43 -11.04 -2.65 10.68
C ALA A 43 -9.88 -3.61 10.37
N VAL A 44 -8.79 -3.12 9.77
CA VAL A 44 -7.60 -3.95 9.52
C VAL A 44 -6.91 -4.35 10.83
N PHE A 45 -6.89 -3.45 11.83
CA PHE A 45 -6.34 -3.77 13.15
C PHE A 45 -7.23 -4.71 13.95
N GLU A 46 -8.54 -4.66 13.73
CA GLU A 46 -9.52 -5.53 14.42
C GLU A 46 -9.53 -6.96 13.87
N ASP A 47 -9.20 -7.11 12.58
CA ASP A 47 -9.22 -8.41 11.90
C ASP A 47 -8.01 -8.58 10.98
N PRO A 48 -6.97 -9.31 11.43
CA PRO A 48 -5.76 -9.54 10.66
C PRO A 48 -5.96 -10.27 9.32
N SER A 49 -7.10 -10.90 9.12
CA SER A 49 -7.42 -11.56 7.83
C SER A 49 -7.67 -10.56 6.70
N ARG A 50 -7.93 -9.29 7.03
CA ARG A 50 -8.11 -8.22 6.05
C ARG A 50 -6.80 -7.71 5.45
N GLY A 51 -5.72 -7.77 6.22
CA GLY A 51 -4.42 -7.29 5.79
C GLY A 51 -3.57 -6.83 6.96
N ARG A 52 -2.44 -6.20 6.65
CA ARG A 52 -1.52 -5.68 7.67
C ARG A 52 -0.85 -4.39 7.21
N TYR A 53 -0.85 -3.40 8.08
CA TYR A 53 -0.17 -2.14 7.87
C TYR A 53 1.26 -2.13 8.43
N PHE A 54 2.13 -1.42 7.71
CA PHE A 54 3.50 -1.13 8.10
C PHE A 54 3.77 0.37 7.93
N VAL A 55 4.65 0.89 8.75
CA VAL A 55 5.10 2.28 8.67
C VAL A 55 6.61 2.35 8.60
N ALA A 56 7.09 3.39 7.92
CA ALA A 56 8.50 3.75 7.87
C ALA A 56 8.73 4.99 8.73
N GLU A 57 9.71 4.93 9.60
CA GLU A 57 10.10 6.01 10.49
C GLU A 57 11.49 6.54 10.17
N VAL A 58 11.62 7.85 10.26
CA VAL A 58 12.91 8.56 10.25
C VAL A 58 12.92 9.53 11.41
N GLY A 59 13.91 9.40 12.29
CA GLY A 59 14.00 10.26 13.47
C GLY A 59 12.79 10.21 14.39
N GLY A 60 12.13 9.05 14.49
CA GLY A 60 10.92 8.86 15.31
C GLY A 60 9.62 9.36 14.68
N ASN A 61 9.65 9.90 13.46
CA ASN A 61 8.47 10.36 12.75
C ASN A 61 8.09 9.38 11.63
N VAL A 62 6.81 9.07 11.51
CA VAL A 62 6.29 8.26 10.40
C VAL A 62 6.34 9.09 9.13
N VAL A 63 7.07 8.61 8.15
CA VAL A 63 7.27 9.26 6.84
C VAL A 63 6.78 8.43 5.66
N GLY A 64 6.39 7.19 5.90
CA GLY A 64 5.86 6.30 4.88
C GLY A 64 4.99 5.22 5.46
N GLN A 65 4.18 4.63 4.61
CA GLN A 65 3.27 3.55 4.96
C GLN A 65 3.07 2.60 3.79
N ALA A 66 2.68 1.38 4.09
CA ALA A 66 2.17 0.41 3.15
C ALA A 66 1.25 -0.57 3.86
N MET A 67 0.35 -1.18 3.11
CA MET A 67 -0.46 -2.31 3.56
C MET A 67 -0.28 -3.46 2.57
N TYR A 68 -0.37 -4.69 3.04
CA TYR A 68 -0.67 -5.80 2.16
C TYR A 68 -2.00 -6.44 2.53
N THR A 69 -2.68 -6.96 1.52
CA THR A 69 -3.85 -7.82 1.63
C THR A 69 -3.56 -9.16 0.97
N TYR A 70 -4.48 -10.10 1.03
CA TYR A 70 -4.24 -11.46 0.59
C TYR A 70 -5.06 -11.78 -0.65
N GLU A 71 -4.43 -12.49 -1.60
CA GLU A 71 -5.12 -13.12 -2.70
C GLU A 71 -4.70 -14.60 -2.75
N TRP A 72 -5.63 -15.48 -2.52
CA TRP A 72 -5.36 -16.91 -2.64
C TRP A 72 -5.13 -17.31 -4.09
N SER A 73 -4.06 -18.02 -4.35
CA SER A 73 -3.77 -18.63 -5.65
C SER A 73 -3.87 -20.15 -5.55
N ASP A 74 -4.95 -20.71 -6.08
CA ASP A 74 -5.13 -22.17 -6.15
C ASP A 74 -4.08 -22.80 -7.08
N TRP A 75 -3.64 -22.11 -8.10
CA TRP A 75 -2.57 -22.61 -8.98
C TRP A 75 -1.24 -22.77 -8.26
N ARG A 76 -0.98 -21.97 -7.22
CA ARG A 76 0.29 -21.93 -6.48
C ARG A 76 0.19 -22.48 -5.07
N ASN A 77 -1.01 -22.81 -4.65
CA ASN A 77 -1.29 -23.22 -3.26
C ASN A 77 -0.68 -22.26 -2.24
N GLY A 78 -0.92 -20.98 -2.44
CA GLY A 78 -0.34 -19.93 -1.59
C GLY A 78 -1.03 -18.59 -1.78
N ASN A 79 -0.71 -17.66 -0.91
CA ASN A 79 -1.21 -16.30 -0.98
C ASN A 79 -0.24 -15.39 -1.72
N PHE A 80 -0.75 -14.62 -2.68
CA PHE A 80 -0.10 -13.36 -3.03
C PHE A 80 -0.38 -12.32 -1.96
N TRP A 81 0.62 -11.56 -1.60
CA TRP A 81 0.43 -10.32 -0.86
C TRP A 81 0.28 -9.17 -1.85
N TRP A 82 -0.87 -8.52 -1.81
CA TRP A 82 -1.15 -7.34 -2.60
C TRP A 82 -0.74 -6.10 -1.82
N LEU A 83 0.25 -5.36 -2.33
CA LEU A 83 0.69 -4.11 -1.74
C LEU A 83 -0.33 -3.02 -2.09
N GLN A 84 -0.85 -2.37 -1.07
CA GLN A 84 -1.88 -1.34 -1.18
C GLN A 84 -1.54 -0.17 -0.25
N SER A 85 -2.21 0.95 -0.47
CA SER A 85 -2.10 2.14 0.40
C SER A 85 -0.65 2.57 0.63
N VAL A 86 0.17 2.42 -0.39
CA VAL A 86 1.58 2.82 -0.34
C VAL A 86 1.69 4.33 -0.48
N TYR A 87 2.24 4.97 0.53
CA TYR A 87 2.43 6.42 0.56
C TYR A 87 3.75 6.78 1.21
N VAL A 88 4.42 7.76 0.63
CA VAL A 88 5.62 8.37 1.21
C VAL A 88 5.37 9.88 1.29
N ALA A 89 5.55 10.44 2.48
CA ALA A 89 5.39 11.87 2.69
C ALA A 89 6.31 12.68 1.76
N PRO A 90 5.86 13.81 1.21
CA PRO A 90 6.63 14.58 0.24
C PRO A 90 8.06 14.87 0.67
N VAL A 91 8.25 15.22 1.96
CA VAL A 91 9.57 15.54 2.53
C VAL A 91 10.55 14.37 2.54
N ALA A 92 10.06 13.14 2.45
CA ALA A 92 10.86 11.91 2.50
C ALA A 92 10.95 11.20 1.14
N ARG A 93 10.37 11.76 0.10
CA ARG A 93 10.45 11.19 -1.25
C ARG A 93 11.88 11.25 -1.78
N ARG A 94 12.26 10.26 -2.60
CA ARG A 94 13.60 10.10 -3.19
C ARG A 94 14.72 9.84 -2.16
N THR A 95 14.38 9.44 -0.95
CA THR A 95 15.37 9.11 0.08
C THR A 95 15.47 7.61 0.36
N GLY A 96 14.80 6.78 -0.46
CA GLY A 96 14.85 5.32 -0.34
C GLY A 96 13.79 4.72 0.58
N VAL A 97 12.82 5.50 1.05
CA VAL A 97 11.76 5.01 1.97
C VAL A 97 10.95 3.88 1.34
N PHE A 98 10.50 4.04 0.09
CA PHE A 98 9.75 2.97 -0.58
C PHE A 98 10.58 1.69 -0.71
N ARG A 99 11.85 1.79 -1.12
CA ARG A 99 12.73 0.63 -1.25
C ARG A 99 12.94 -0.08 0.09
N ALA A 100 13.03 0.68 1.17
CA ALA A 100 13.15 0.12 2.52
C ALA A 100 11.88 -0.64 2.92
N ILE A 101 10.69 -0.07 2.65
CA ILE A 101 9.40 -0.75 2.87
C ILE A 101 9.31 -2.02 2.04
N TYR A 102 9.56 -1.91 0.73
CA TYR A 102 9.46 -3.05 -0.19
C TYR A 102 10.41 -4.18 0.23
N GLY A 103 11.68 -3.88 0.47
CA GLY A 103 12.67 -4.88 0.89
C GLY A 103 12.33 -5.53 2.23
N TYR A 104 11.71 -4.79 3.14
CA TYR A 104 11.24 -5.36 4.41
C TYR A 104 10.10 -6.37 4.16
N LEU A 105 9.10 -5.99 3.35
CA LEU A 105 7.97 -6.86 3.03
C LEU A 105 8.39 -8.07 2.20
N GLU A 106 9.33 -7.90 1.28
CA GLU A 106 9.89 -9.00 0.48
C GLU A 106 10.56 -10.05 1.38
N ARG A 107 11.38 -9.63 2.32
CA ARG A 107 12.01 -10.56 3.29
C ARG A 107 10.98 -11.29 4.15
N LEU A 108 9.92 -10.61 4.59
CA LEU A 108 8.83 -11.26 5.33
C LEU A 108 8.11 -12.29 4.46
N ALA A 109 7.85 -11.97 3.21
CA ALA A 109 7.19 -12.86 2.26
C ALA A 109 8.04 -14.09 1.96
N GLU A 110 9.34 -13.90 1.74
CA GLU A 110 10.29 -15.00 1.51
C GLU A 110 10.41 -15.97 2.70
N ALA A 111 10.26 -15.43 3.91
CA ALA A 111 10.30 -16.23 5.14
C ALA A 111 9.00 -16.98 5.44
N ASP A 112 7.90 -16.65 4.76
CA ASP A 112 6.59 -17.28 4.97
C ASP A 112 6.31 -18.30 3.86
N PRO A 113 6.30 -19.62 4.18
CA PRO A 113 6.07 -20.66 3.17
C PRO A 113 4.66 -20.64 2.55
N GLY A 114 3.71 -19.94 3.17
CA GLY A 114 2.35 -19.78 2.66
C GLY A 114 2.23 -18.64 1.64
N VAL A 115 3.29 -17.85 1.42
CA VAL A 115 3.30 -16.73 0.48
C VAL A 115 3.95 -17.16 -0.84
N CYS A 116 3.23 -16.96 -1.95
CA CYS A 116 3.71 -17.31 -3.27
C CYS A 116 4.23 -16.12 -4.09
N GLY A 117 4.03 -14.88 -3.61
CA GLY A 117 4.54 -13.71 -4.30
C GLY A 117 3.95 -12.40 -3.79
N LEU A 118 4.43 -11.32 -4.40
CA LEU A 118 3.96 -9.96 -4.17
C LEU A 118 3.30 -9.44 -5.45
N ARG A 119 2.20 -8.74 -5.30
CA ARG A 119 1.48 -8.06 -6.39
C ARG A 119 1.11 -6.65 -5.98
N LEU A 120 0.94 -5.79 -6.96
CA LEU A 120 0.33 -4.47 -6.80
C LEU A 120 -0.29 -4.04 -8.13
N TYR A 121 -1.19 -3.06 -8.08
CA TYR A 121 -1.54 -2.34 -9.30
C TYR A 121 -1.00 -0.92 -9.25
N VAL A 122 -0.72 -0.41 -10.43
CA VAL A 122 -0.19 0.93 -10.63
C VAL A 122 -0.93 1.56 -11.82
N GLU A 123 -1.21 2.86 -11.74
CA GLU A 123 -1.81 3.56 -12.85
C GLU A 123 -0.93 3.49 -14.11
N ARG A 124 -1.56 3.29 -15.26
CA ARG A 124 -0.85 3.17 -16.56
C ARG A 124 0.01 4.37 -16.90
N ILE A 125 -0.42 5.56 -16.49
CA ILE A 125 0.28 6.83 -16.75
C ILE A 125 1.36 7.14 -15.71
N ASN A 126 1.41 6.39 -14.61
CA ASN A 126 2.42 6.59 -13.57
C ASN A 126 3.71 5.83 -13.89
N GLU A 127 4.41 6.30 -14.93
CA GLU A 127 5.65 5.68 -15.40
C GLU A 127 6.74 5.65 -14.34
N ARG A 128 6.80 6.68 -13.52
CA ARG A 128 7.80 6.79 -12.45
C ARG A 128 7.63 5.68 -11.41
N ALA A 129 6.42 5.43 -10.93
CA ALA A 129 6.13 4.34 -10.02
C ALA A 129 6.44 2.99 -10.66
N GLN A 130 6.06 2.80 -11.93
CA GLN A 130 6.35 1.58 -12.67
C GLN A 130 7.86 1.32 -12.78
N GLN A 131 8.66 2.34 -13.04
CA GLN A 131 10.12 2.21 -13.07
C GLN A 131 10.68 1.81 -11.71
N THR A 132 10.14 2.39 -10.63
CA THR A 132 10.53 2.01 -9.26
C THR A 132 10.22 0.55 -8.99
N TYR A 133 9.02 0.08 -9.33
CA TYR A 133 8.63 -1.32 -9.13
C TYR A 133 9.47 -2.29 -9.97
N ARG A 134 9.74 -1.96 -11.23
CA ARG A 134 10.66 -2.75 -12.06
C ARG A 134 12.06 -2.82 -11.48
N SER A 135 12.56 -1.74 -10.90
CA SER A 135 13.86 -1.74 -10.22
C SER A 135 13.91 -2.61 -8.97
N CYS A 136 12.75 -2.98 -8.42
CA CYS A 136 12.62 -3.95 -7.34
C CYS A 136 12.43 -5.39 -7.83
N GLY A 137 12.48 -5.63 -9.15
CA GLY A 137 12.32 -6.95 -9.75
C GLY A 137 10.87 -7.31 -10.14
N MET A 138 9.92 -6.38 -10.00
CA MET A 138 8.54 -6.62 -10.44
C MET A 138 8.43 -6.52 -11.96
N VAL A 139 7.52 -7.30 -12.52
CA VAL A 139 7.21 -7.32 -13.95
C VAL A 139 5.72 -7.10 -14.16
N ASP A 140 5.35 -6.64 -15.35
CA ASP A 140 3.95 -6.61 -15.75
C ASP A 140 3.42 -8.03 -15.85
N ALA A 141 2.38 -8.36 -15.09
CA ALA A 141 1.79 -9.69 -15.03
C ALA A 141 0.88 -10.00 -16.25
N GLY A 142 0.65 -9.05 -17.12
CA GLY A 142 -0.19 -9.20 -18.31
C GLY A 142 -1.70 -9.12 -18.05
N TYR A 143 -2.11 -8.62 -16.89
CA TYR A 143 -3.52 -8.44 -16.54
C TYR A 143 -3.91 -6.97 -16.50
N VAL A 144 -5.17 -6.68 -16.72
CA VAL A 144 -5.80 -5.39 -16.41
C VAL A 144 -6.76 -5.56 -15.26
N VAL A 145 -6.92 -4.53 -14.45
CA VAL A 145 -7.95 -4.49 -13.40
C VAL A 145 -9.24 -3.98 -14.02
N MET A 146 -10.31 -4.73 -13.86
CA MET A 146 -11.66 -4.33 -14.22
C MET A 146 -12.49 -4.28 -12.95
N GLU A 147 -13.30 -3.22 -12.79
CA GLU A 147 -14.08 -3.06 -11.57
C GLU A 147 -15.49 -2.51 -11.84
N VAL A 148 -16.38 -2.82 -10.91
CA VAL A 148 -17.65 -2.13 -10.71
C VAL A 148 -17.67 -1.70 -9.25
N ASP A 149 -17.56 -0.41 -8.97
CA ASP A 149 -17.65 0.09 -7.60
C ASP A 149 -19.10 0.18 -7.16
N MET A 150 -19.45 -0.56 -6.11
CA MET A 150 -20.78 -0.59 -5.52
C MET A 150 -20.87 0.20 -4.21
N SER A 151 -19.74 0.72 -3.72
CA SER A 151 -19.66 1.40 -2.42
C SER A 151 -20.12 2.85 -2.44
N GLY A 152 -19.90 3.54 -3.55
CA GLY A 152 -20.05 5.00 -3.64
C GLY A 152 -19.06 5.78 -2.77
N ALA A 153 -18.09 5.09 -2.14
CA ALA A 153 -17.17 5.68 -1.18
C ALA A 153 -16.02 6.45 -1.82
N VAL A 154 -15.69 6.16 -3.07
CA VAL A 154 -14.61 6.78 -3.81
C VAL A 154 -15.17 7.63 -4.94
N LYS A 155 -14.87 8.92 -4.94
CA LYS A 155 -15.36 9.87 -5.94
C LYS A 155 -14.21 10.47 -6.72
N SER A 156 -14.39 10.65 -8.04
CA SER A 156 -13.43 11.38 -8.85
C SER A 156 -13.35 12.85 -8.41
N ALA A 157 -12.13 13.38 -8.34
CA ALA A 157 -11.88 14.80 -8.11
C ALA A 157 -12.10 15.64 -9.36
N LYS A 158 -12.12 15.01 -10.55
CA LYS A 158 -12.53 15.67 -11.79
C LYS A 158 -14.05 15.70 -11.80
N GLY A 159 -14.61 16.88 -11.66
CA GLY A 159 -16.04 17.07 -11.85
C GLY A 159 -16.50 16.45 -13.16
N GLU A 160 -17.67 15.85 -13.14
CA GLU A 160 -18.38 15.42 -14.32
C GLU A 160 -18.64 16.60 -15.26
#